data_030e75f6768d603eed3215c49ff4cec5
#
_entry.id   030e75f6768d603eed3215c49ff4cec5
#
_cell.length_a   1.000
_cell.length_b   1.000
_cell.length_c   1.000
_cell.angle_alpha   90.00
_cell.angle_beta   90.00
_cell.angle_gamma   90.00
#
_symmetry.space_group_name_H-M   'P 1'
#
loop_
_entity.id
_entity.type
_entity.pdbx_description
1 polymer ?
#
loop_
_entity_poly.entity_id
_entity_poly.type
_entity_poly.pdbx_seq_one_letter_code
_entity_poly.pdbx_strand_id
1 'polypeptide(L)'
;MSPPISMFKHAAIRYVATAAAAVAVLATASCASEPKPTADLAGAHTLVAQAEQSGAQQYASADLEAARSELRQADQDAKDKPVLSMRLAQESSVDAELALAHTRALKAEEALRQVNSGTATLQSESERARPQPVDAIPPSGAPMPQYH
;
A
#
# COMPACT_ATOMS: atom_id res chain seq x y z
N MET A 1 -57.01 -47.33 -8.00
CA MET A 1 -56.62 -46.64 -9.24
C MET A 1 -55.18 -46.22 -9.08
N SER A 2 -54.25 -47.00 -9.61
CA SER A 2 -52.82 -46.70 -9.53
C SER A 2 -52.39 -45.91 -10.75
N PRO A 3 -51.62 -44.81 -10.63
CA PRO A 3 -51.15 -44.03 -11.77
C PRO A 3 -50.13 -44.83 -12.60
N PRO A 4 -50.09 -44.65 -13.93
CA PRO A 4 -49.19 -45.42 -14.78
C PRO A 4 -47.75 -44.99 -14.60
N ILE A 5 -46.89 -45.94 -14.31
CA ILE A 5 -45.42 -45.82 -14.08
C ILE A 5 -44.67 -45.23 -15.30
N SER A 6 -45.35 -45.13 -16.45
CA SER A 6 -44.74 -44.58 -17.70
C SER A 6 -44.47 -43.06 -17.64
N MET A 7 -45.23 -42.29 -16.84
CA MET A 7 -45.08 -40.84 -16.80
C MET A 7 -43.81 -40.39 -16.09
N PHE A 8 -43.27 -41.17 -15.12
CA PHE A 8 -42.07 -40.83 -14.38
C PHE A 8 -40.78 -41.02 -15.17
N LYS A 9 -40.78 -41.97 -16.12
CA LYS A 9 -39.57 -42.25 -16.93
C LYS A 9 -39.25 -41.13 -17.92
N HIS A 10 -40.26 -40.47 -18.49
CA HIS A 10 -40.02 -39.37 -19.43
C HIS A 10 -39.63 -38.05 -18.71
N ALA A 11 -40.06 -37.83 -17.51
CA ALA A 11 -39.64 -36.67 -16.71
C ALA A 11 -38.15 -36.77 -16.31
N ALA A 12 -37.70 -37.95 -15.84
CA ALA A 12 -36.32 -38.17 -15.44
C ALA A 12 -35.32 -38.03 -16.61
N ILE A 13 -35.69 -38.51 -17.77
CA ILE A 13 -34.83 -38.41 -18.99
C ILE A 13 -34.68 -36.94 -19.44
N ARG A 14 -35.73 -36.12 -19.29
CA ARG A 14 -35.69 -34.73 -19.70
C ARG A 14 -34.79 -33.88 -18.76
N TYR A 15 -34.74 -34.17 -17.46
CA TYR A 15 -33.90 -33.50 -16.49
C TYR A 15 -32.41 -33.89 -16.66
N VAL A 16 -32.13 -35.15 -17.01
CA VAL A 16 -30.73 -35.60 -17.26
C VAL A 16 -30.20 -34.97 -18.55
N ALA A 17 -31.05 -34.84 -19.59
CA ALA A 17 -30.65 -34.23 -20.85
C ALA A 17 -30.34 -32.71 -20.70
N THR A 18 -31.13 -31.99 -19.87
CA THR A 18 -30.91 -30.55 -19.65
C THR A 18 -29.70 -30.29 -18.75
N ALA A 19 -29.40 -31.17 -17.77
CA ALA A 19 -28.19 -31.05 -16.94
C ALA A 19 -26.89 -31.29 -17.75
N ALA A 20 -26.92 -32.23 -18.66
CA ALA A 20 -25.77 -32.53 -19.56
C ALA A 20 -25.47 -31.35 -20.51
N ALA A 21 -26.51 -30.67 -21.02
CA ALA A 21 -26.31 -29.51 -21.90
C ALA A 21 -25.72 -28.29 -21.15
N ALA A 22 -26.08 -28.09 -19.87
CA ALA A 22 -25.52 -26.98 -19.05
C ALA A 22 -24.04 -27.16 -18.74
N VAL A 23 -23.58 -28.39 -18.52
CA VAL A 23 -22.15 -28.70 -18.28
C VAL A 23 -21.30 -28.48 -19.53
N ALA A 24 -21.82 -28.77 -20.73
CA ALA A 24 -21.11 -28.59 -21.98
C ALA A 24 -20.86 -27.11 -22.34
N VAL A 25 -21.74 -26.20 -21.92
CA VAL A 25 -21.59 -24.75 -22.20
C VAL A 25 -20.49 -24.11 -21.32
N LEU A 26 -20.26 -24.63 -20.10
CA LEU A 26 -19.21 -24.14 -19.20
C LEU A 26 -17.78 -24.56 -19.65
N ALA A 27 -17.64 -25.62 -20.44
CA ALA A 27 -16.36 -26.10 -20.91
C ALA A 27 -15.79 -25.32 -22.11
N THR A 28 -16.57 -24.52 -22.82
CA THR A 28 -16.13 -23.76 -23.98
C THR A 28 -15.58 -22.35 -23.66
N ALA A 29 -15.65 -21.89 -22.42
CA ALA A 29 -15.14 -20.59 -21.99
C ALA A 29 -13.63 -20.57 -21.70
N SER A 30 -12.92 -21.71 -21.82
CA SER A 30 -11.48 -21.80 -21.79
C SER A 30 -10.84 -21.48 -23.16
N CYS A 31 -11.17 -20.35 -23.76
CA CYS A 31 -10.28 -19.75 -24.74
C CYS A 31 -9.05 -19.27 -23.94
N ALA A 32 -8.00 -20.08 -23.95
CA ALA A 32 -6.68 -19.66 -23.52
C ALA A 32 -6.24 -18.52 -24.45
N SER A 33 -6.62 -17.31 -24.10
CA SER A 33 -6.02 -16.11 -24.67
C SER A 33 -4.55 -16.17 -24.33
N GLU A 34 -3.71 -16.14 -25.36
CA GLU A 34 -2.26 -16.10 -25.18
C GLU A 34 -1.93 -14.95 -24.20
N PRO A 35 -1.19 -15.21 -23.11
CA PRO A 35 -0.94 -14.22 -22.09
C PRO A 35 -0.21 -13.01 -22.70
N LYS A 36 -0.84 -11.85 -22.65
CA LYS A 36 -0.26 -10.61 -23.16
C LYS A 36 0.30 -9.81 -21.99
N PRO A 37 1.59 -9.48 -21.97
CA PRO A 37 2.23 -8.77 -20.86
C PRO A 37 1.78 -7.32 -20.68
N THR A 38 0.97 -6.78 -21.61
CA THR A 38 0.62 -5.35 -21.68
C THR A 38 -0.04 -4.80 -20.42
N ALA A 39 -0.90 -5.58 -19.75
CA ALA A 39 -1.58 -5.12 -18.54
C ALA A 39 -0.64 -5.10 -17.33
N ASP A 40 0.17 -6.15 -17.16
CA ASP A 40 1.16 -6.25 -16.09
C ASP A 40 2.25 -5.18 -16.25
N LEU A 41 2.75 -4.96 -17.45
CA LEU A 41 3.70 -3.89 -17.76
C LEU A 41 3.14 -2.51 -17.45
N ALA A 42 1.91 -2.21 -17.85
CA ALA A 42 1.28 -0.93 -17.58
C ALA A 42 1.09 -0.71 -16.07
N GLY A 43 0.73 -1.76 -15.33
CA GLY A 43 0.65 -1.73 -13.87
C GLY A 43 2.00 -1.44 -13.22
N ALA A 44 3.05 -2.15 -13.63
CA ALA A 44 4.40 -1.97 -13.12
C ALA A 44 4.94 -0.56 -13.40
N HIS A 45 4.78 -0.05 -14.61
CA HIS A 45 5.14 1.34 -14.96
C HIS A 45 4.44 2.35 -14.05
N THR A 46 3.15 2.14 -13.76
CA THR A 46 2.39 3.02 -12.89
C THR A 46 2.90 3.00 -11.46
N LEU A 47 3.19 1.82 -10.91
CA LEU A 47 3.68 1.66 -9.54
C LEU A 47 5.10 2.22 -9.37
N VAL A 48 6.00 1.97 -10.33
CA VAL A 48 7.35 2.55 -10.33
C VAL A 48 7.27 4.08 -10.36
N ALA A 49 6.44 4.66 -11.23
CA ALA A 49 6.24 6.10 -11.29
C ALA A 49 5.67 6.67 -9.99
N GLN A 50 4.74 5.96 -9.32
CA GLN A 50 4.23 6.35 -8.01
C GLN A 50 5.31 6.31 -6.92
N ALA A 51 6.17 5.27 -6.93
CA ALA A 51 7.29 5.18 -6.00
C ALA A 51 8.26 6.35 -6.17
N GLU A 52 8.59 6.71 -7.41
CA GLU A 52 9.41 7.88 -7.72
C GLU A 52 8.80 9.18 -7.19
N GLN A 53 7.52 9.43 -7.49
CA GLN A 53 6.79 10.61 -7.05
C GLN A 53 6.65 10.68 -5.53
N SER A 54 6.60 9.52 -4.85
CA SER A 54 6.58 9.47 -3.39
C SER A 54 7.90 9.87 -2.73
N GLY A 55 8.99 9.96 -3.49
CA GLY A 55 10.34 10.23 -2.99
C GLY A 55 11.10 8.96 -2.59
N ALA A 56 10.73 7.80 -3.12
CA ALA A 56 11.44 6.53 -2.85
C ALA A 56 12.92 6.59 -3.20
N GLN A 57 13.31 7.44 -4.14
CA GLN A 57 14.71 7.71 -4.45
C GLN A 57 15.56 8.09 -3.23
N GLN A 58 14.95 8.79 -2.26
CA GLN A 58 15.64 9.26 -1.05
C GLN A 58 15.51 8.26 0.11
N TYR A 59 14.35 7.62 0.24
CA TYR A 59 14.01 6.83 1.42
C TYR A 59 14.13 5.31 1.21
N ALA A 60 13.98 4.83 -0.03
CA ALA A 60 13.94 3.41 -0.39
C ALA A 60 14.62 3.17 -1.75
N SER A 61 15.83 3.72 -1.94
CA SER A 61 16.52 3.71 -3.23
C SER A 61 16.81 2.29 -3.74
N ALA A 62 17.15 1.36 -2.85
CA ALA A 62 17.48 -0.01 -3.23
C ALA A 62 16.26 -0.74 -3.84
N ASP A 63 15.10 -0.65 -3.19
CA ASP A 63 13.86 -1.27 -3.66
C ASP A 63 13.41 -0.63 -5.00
N LEU A 64 13.53 0.70 -5.10
CA LEU A 64 13.19 1.41 -6.32
C LEU A 64 14.11 1.03 -7.51
N GLU A 65 15.39 0.85 -7.29
CA GLU A 65 16.32 0.43 -8.34
C GLU A 65 16.10 -1.03 -8.76
N ALA A 66 15.75 -1.92 -7.83
CA ALA A 66 15.32 -3.28 -8.14
C ALA A 66 14.09 -3.25 -9.06
N ALA A 67 13.03 -2.55 -8.64
CA ALA A 67 11.81 -2.39 -9.44
C ALA A 67 12.09 -1.86 -10.85
N ARG A 68 12.91 -0.82 -10.98
CA ARG A 68 13.31 -0.26 -12.30
C ARG A 68 14.09 -1.24 -13.14
N SER A 69 14.96 -2.03 -12.54
CA SER A 69 15.77 -3.02 -13.25
C SER A 69 14.90 -4.11 -13.85
N GLU A 70 13.99 -4.64 -13.06
CA GLU A 70 13.04 -5.68 -13.47
C GLU A 70 12.08 -5.18 -14.54
N LEU A 71 11.57 -3.94 -14.39
CA LEU A 71 10.69 -3.32 -15.38
C LEU A 71 11.39 -3.17 -16.74
N ARG A 72 12.63 -2.68 -16.76
CA ARG A 72 13.41 -2.59 -18.00
C ARG A 72 13.61 -3.95 -18.67
N GLN A 73 13.85 -4.99 -17.89
CA GLN A 73 14.02 -6.35 -18.39
C GLN A 73 12.69 -6.92 -18.91
N ALA A 74 11.59 -6.65 -18.20
CA ALA A 74 10.24 -7.00 -18.63
C ALA A 74 9.87 -6.37 -19.98
N ASP A 75 10.18 -5.09 -20.17
CA ASP A 75 9.95 -4.37 -21.43
C ASP A 75 10.76 -4.99 -22.59
N GLN A 76 12.01 -5.37 -22.34
CA GLN A 76 12.88 -6.00 -23.35
C GLN A 76 12.36 -7.38 -23.77
N ASP A 77 11.88 -8.17 -22.82
CA ASP A 77 11.42 -9.54 -23.05
C ASP A 77 9.96 -9.63 -23.54
N ALA A 78 9.24 -8.50 -23.60
CA ALA A 78 7.80 -8.45 -23.87
C ALA A 78 7.37 -9.14 -25.18
N LYS A 79 8.19 -9.08 -26.23
CA LYS A 79 7.90 -9.66 -27.54
C LYS A 79 8.35 -11.11 -27.65
N ASP A 80 9.55 -11.40 -27.18
CA ASP A 80 10.21 -12.68 -27.42
C ASP A 80 9.92 -13.71 -26.33
N LYS A 81 9.64 -13.25 -25.11
CA LYS A 81 9.42 -14.07 -23.91
C LYS A 81 8.26 -13.52 -23.06
N PRO A 82 7.03 -13.51 -23.57
CA PRO A 82 5.91 -12.84 -22.92
C PRO A 82 5.63 -13.35 -21.49
N VAL A 83 5.79 -14.65 -21.23
CA VAL A 83 5.60 -15.22 -19.89
C VAL A 83 6.67 -14.72 -18.90
N LEU A 84 7.92 -14.61 -19.35
CA LEU A 84 9.00 -14.07 -18.52
C LEU A 84 8.78 -12.57 -18.25
N SER A 85 8.40 -11.82 -19.28
CA SER A 85 8.06 -10.41 -19.16
C SER A 85 6.95 -10.17 -18.14
N MET A 86 5.86 -10.95 -18.17
CA MET A 86 4.78 -10.86 -17.18
C MET A 86 5.30 -11.08 -15.76
N ARG A 87 6.12 -12.09 -15.54
CA ARG A 87 6.69 -12.38 -14.22
C ARG A 87 7.56 -11.24 -13.73
N LEU A 88 8.47 -10.74 -14.57
CA LEU A 88 9.33 -9.61 -14.24
C LEU A 88 8.53 -8.33 -13.95
N ALA A 89 7.45 -8.08 -14.70
CA ALA A 89 6.56 -6.95 -14.44
C ALA A 89 5.85 -7.07 -13.08
N GLN A 90 5.46 -8.29 -12.69
CA GLN A 90 4.87 -8.56 -11.37
C GLN A 90 5.91 -8.40 -10.25
N GLU A 91 7.13 -8.91 -10.43
CA GLU A 91 8.25 -8.71 -9.50
C GLU A 91 8.54 -7.20 -9.31
N SER A 92 8.67 -6.46 -10.40
CA SER A 92 8.82 -5.00 -10.39
C SER A 92 7.69 -4.27 -9.65
N SER A 93 6.45 -4.73 -9.83
CA SER A 93 5.30 -4.17 -9.12
C SER A 93 5.41 -4.34 -7.61
N VAL A 94 5.82 -5.52 -7.15
CA VAL A 94 6.01 -5.82 -5.72
C VAL A 94 7.13 -4.97 -5.12
N ASP A 95 8.25 -4.85 -5.83
CA ASP A 95 9.38 -4.04 -5.36
C ASP A 95 9.05 -2.54 -5.34
N ALA A 96 8.25 -2.06 -6.29
CA ALA A 96 7.75 -0.69 -6.28
C ALA A 96 6.78 -0.43 -5.12
N GLU A 97 5.90 -1.39 -4.79
CA GLU A 97 5.03 -1.31 -3.61
C GLU A 97 5.83 -1.33 -2.31
N LEU A 98 6.88 -2.14 -2.23
CA LEU A 98 7.80 -2.18 -1.08
C LEU A 98 8.51 -0.83 -0.92
N ALA A 99 9.02 -0.25 -1.99
CA ALA A 99 9.62 1.08 -2.00
C ALA A 99 8.64 2.16 -1.51
N LEU A 100 7.37 2.08 -1.93
CA LEU A 100 6.30 2.96 -1.45
C LEU A 100 6.06 2.80 0.06
N ALA A 101 5.98 1.56 0.55
CA ALA A 101 5.74 1.25 1.96
C ALA A 101 6.90 1.76 2.84
N HIS A 102 8.15 1.47 2.47
CA HIS A 102 9.34 1.95 3.18
C HIS A 102 9.39 3.48 3.21
N THR A 103 9.13 4.14 2.07
CA THR A 103 9.10 5.60 1.99
C THR A 103 8.07 6.19 2.95
N ARG A 104 6.86 5.62 3.02
CA ARG A 104 5.81 6.09 3.94
C ARG A 104 6.20 5.88 5.40
N ALA A 105 6.78 4.74 5.73
CA ALA A 105 7.22 4.44 7.09
C ALA A 105 8.31 5.43 7.56
N LEU A 106 9.35 5.64 6.76
CA LEU A 106 10.46 6.54 7.11
C LEU A 106 10.00 8.01 7.20
N LYS A 107 9.10 8.45 6.32
CA LYS A 107 8.49 9.79 6.43
C LYS A 107 7.64 9.95 7.69
N ALA A 108 6.88 8.92 8.07
CA ALA A 108 6.10 8.95 9.30
C ALA A 108 6.99 9.01 10.54
N GLU A 109 8.10 8.27 10.58
CA GLU A 109 9.08 8.33 11.65
C GLU A 109 9.73 9.72 11.74
N GLU A 110 10.06 10.32 10.61
CA GLU A 110 10.61 11.68 10.57
C GLU A 110 9.60 12.71 11.10
N ALA A 111 8.34 12.61 10.69
CA ALA A 111 7.28 13.47 11.19
C ALA A 111 7.07 13.33 12.71
N LEU A 112 7.13 12.10 13.23
CA LEU A 112 7.06 11.85 14.68
C LEU A 112 8.24 12.48 15.42
N ARG A 113 9.47 12.37 14.88
CA ARG A 113 10.64 13.02 15.47
C ARG A 113 10.47 14.55 15.52
N GLN A 114 9.95 15.15 14.44
CA GLN A 114 9.69 16.59 14.37
C GLN A 114 8.62 17.03 15.39
N VAL A 115 7.51 16.30 15.52
CA VAL A 115 6.47 16.58 16.50
C VAL A 115 7.01 16.48 17.93
N ASN A 116 7.77 15.42 18.23
CA ASN A 116 8.33 15.24 19.57
C ASN A 116 9.34 16.33 19.93
N SER A 117 10.19 16.76 19.01
CA SER A 117 11.13 17.86 19.22
C SER A 117 10.40 19.20 19.42
N GLY A 118 9.36 19.46 18.62
CA GLY A 118 8.51 20.63 18.77
C GLY A 118 7.81 20.67 20.12
N THR A 119 7.25 19.55 20.55
CA THR A 119 6.60 19.42 21.86
C THR A 119 7.57 19.69 23.02
N ALA A 120 8.79 19.13 22.95
CA ALA A 120 9.82 19.37 23.96
C ALA A 120 10.22 20.85 24.04
N THR A 121 10.32 21.53 22.89
CA THR A 121 10.58 22.97 22.83
C THR A 121 9.47 23.78 23.50
N LEU A 122 8.20 23.50 23.16
CA LEU A 122 7.05 24.17 23.75
C LEU A 122 6.94 23.94 25.27
N GLN A 123 7.25 22.74 25.74
CA GLN A 123 7.30 22.43 27.16
C GLN A 123 8.36 23.28 27.87
N SER A 124 9.58 23.36 27.32
CA SER A 124 10.66 24.16 27.88
C SER A 124 10.33 25.66 27.93
N GLU A 125 9.66 26.17 26.90
CA GLU A 125 9.18 27.56 26.86
C GLU A 125 8.07 27.84 27.89
N SER A 126 7.12 26.91 28.02
CA SER A 126 6.04 26.95 29.00
C SER A 126 6.60 26.94 30.42
N GLU A 127 7.64 26.17 30.72
CA GLU A 127 8.31 26.16 32.01
C GLU A 127 9.02 27.48 32.29
N ARG A 128 9.69 28.07 31.29
CA ARG A 128 10.32 29.41 31.44
C ARG A 128 9.31 30.52 31.61
N ALA A 129 8.15 30.43 30.96
CA ALA A 129 7.09 31.42 31.05
C ALA A 129 6.25 31.29 32.33
N ARG A 130 6.44 30.22 33.12
CA ARG A 130 5.73 30.08 34.39
C ARG A 130 6.15 31.18 35.36
N PRO A 131 5.23 31.99 35.90
CA PRO A 131 5.56 33.02 36.91
C PRO A 131 6.31 32.34 38.05
N GLN A 132 7.49 32.86 38.39
CA GLN A 132 8.18 32.40 39.59
C GLN A 132 7.29 32.70 40.81
N PRO A 133 7.19 31.75 41.76
CA PRO A 133 6.50 32.06 43.01
C PRO A 133 7.08 33.34 43.59
N VAL A 134 6.23 34.32 43.89
CA VAL A 134 6.63 35.57 44.53
C VAL A 134 6.88 35.37 46.05
N ASP A 135 7.52 34.25 46.40
CA ASP A 135 7.92 33.94 47.78
C ASP A 135 9.12 34.75 48.27
N ALA A 136 9.60 35.69 47.46
CA ALA A 136 10.67 36.59 47.84
C ALA A 136 10.20 38.06 47.94
N ILE A 137 8.99 38.31 48.42
CA ILE A 137 8.72 39.61 48.99
C ILE A 137 9.41 39.59 50.37
N PRO A 138 10.54 40.32 50.55
CA PRO A 138 11.14 40.41 51.86
C PRO A 138 10.11 40.99 52.83
N PRO A 139 10.02 40.51 54.08
CA PRO A 139 9.03 41.01 55.04
C PRO A 139 9.16 42.50 55.09
N SER A 140 8.01 43.17 54.86
CA SER A 140 7.88 44.66 54.96
C SER A 140 8.24 45.16 56.38
N GLY A 141 9.52 45.27 56.67
CA GLY A 141 10.04 45.58 57.95
C GLY A 141 11.51 46.02 58.02
N ALA A 142 12.16 46.07 56.81
CA ALA A 142 13.52 46.64 56.84
C ALA A 142 13.50 48.12 57.11
N PRO A 143 14.22 48.60 58.13
CA PRO A 143 14.25 50.02 58.46
C PRO A 143 14.87 50.81 57.31
N MET A 144 14.20 51.93 56.95
CA MET A 144 14.70 52.86 55.92
C MET A 144 16.06 53.38 56.30
N PRO A 145 17.05 53.45 55.45
CA PRO A 145 18.31 54.10 55.71
C PRO A 145 18.06 55.60 55.93
N GLN A 146 18.40 56.09 57.13
CA GLN A 146 18.35 57.52 57.45
C GLN A 146 19.56 58.18 56.80
N TYR A 147 19.33 58.96 55.76
CA TYR A 147 20.36 59.88 55.21
C TYR A 147 20.42 61.13 56.16
N HIS A 148 21.60 61.29 56.80
CA HIS A 148 22.02 62.53 57.42
C HIS A 148 22.82 63.36 56.42
#